data_e7c813cc03af14bff01318ddc75329d8
#
_entry.id   e7c813cc03af14bff01318ddc75329d8
#
_cell.length_a   1.000
_cell.length_b   1.000
_cell.length_c   1.000
_cell.angle_alpha   90.00
_cell.angle_beta   90.00
_cell.angle_gamma   90.00
#
_symmetry.space_group_name_H-M   'P 1'
#
loop_
_entity.id
_entity.type
_entity.pdbx_description
1 polymer ?
#
loop_
_entity_poly.entity_id
_entity_poly.type
_entity_poly.pdbx_seq_one_letter_code
_entity_poly.pdbx_strand_id
1 'polypeptide(L)'
;KGSYSAEGNLPDIQDSRSNWQVGLIQETLPFYVNRISKEEKIVIHIDVDLYNASLITLFYLQPYLQEGDIIIFDDFFTFTKTTHEFKAFCDFLELFNTPYKPLFKCRLGHLVIEIQ
;
A
#
# COMPACT_ATOMS: atom_id res chain seq x y z
N LYS A 1 0.48 19.38 -3.65
CA LYS A 1 -0.89 18.84 -3.81
C LYS A 1 -0.92 18.00 -5.07
N GLY A 2 -1.40 16.77 -5.01
CA GLY A 2 -1.59 15.91 -6.17
C GLY A 2 -2.71 16.41 -7.10
N SER A 3 -2.71 15.93 -8.35
CA SER A 3 -3.67 16.32 -9.39
C SER A 3 -5.12 15.95 -9.02
N TYR A 4 -5.32 15.00 -8.13
CA TYR A 4 -6.63 14.46 -7.68
C TYR A 4 -6.93 14.79 -6.22
N SER A 5 -6.50 15.96 -5.74
CA SER A 5 -6.76 16.37 -4.35
C SER A 5 -8.24 16.55 -4.08
N ALA A 6 -8.77 15.84 -3.09
CA ALA A 6 -10.12 16.03 -2.55
C ALA A 6 -10.20 17.21 -1.55
N GLU A 7 -9.13 18.01 -1.41
CA GLU A 7 -9.03 19.19 -0.53
C GLU A 7 -9.36 18.89 0.95
N GLY A 8 -9.19 17.63 1.37
CA GLY A 8 -9.51 17.17 2.71
C GLY A 8 -10.96 16.70 2.91
N ASN A 9 -11.77 16.71 1.85
CA ASN A 9 -13.11 16.14 1.91
C ASN A 9 -13.03 14.61 1.93
N LEU A 10 -13.76 14.00 2.84
CA LEU A 10 -13.90 12.54 2.90
C LEU A 10 -15.05 12.10 1.98
N PRO A 11 -14.93 10.89 1.39
CA PRO A 11 -16.07 10.28 0.70
C PRO A 11 -17.25 10.07 1.66
N ASP A 12 -18.46 10.33 1.17
CA ASP A 12 -19.70 10.06 1.93
C ASP A 12 -20.06 8.56 1.82
N ILE A 13 -19.39 7.74 2.62
CA ILE A 13 -19.64 6.30 2.70
C ILE A 13 -20.40 5.99 3.98
N GLN A 14 -21.67 5.60 3.85
CA GLN A 14 -22.56 5.25 4.94
C GLN A 14 -22.44 3.76 5.29
N ASP A 15 -21.23 3.33 5.69
CA ASP A 15 -20.95 1.95 6.11
C ASP A 15 -20.18 1.97 7.43
N SER A 16 -20.74 1.33 8.46
CA SER A 16 -20.14 1.28 9.80
C SER A 16 -18.79 0.56 9.87
N ARG A 17 -18.44 -0.20 8.83
CA ARG A 17 -17.12 -0.85 8.70
C ARG A 17 -16.04 0.10 8.19
N SER A 18 -16.43 1.23 7.58
CA SER A 18 -15.50 2.22 7.06
C SER A 18 -14.86 3.00 8.20
N ASN A 19 -13.54 3.16 8.13
CA ASN A 19 -12.75 3.94 9.08
C ASN A 19 -11.74 4.82 8.33
N TRP A 20 -11.73 6.10 8.66
CA TRP A 20 -10.86 7.08 8.00
C TRP A 20 -9.74 7.55 8.92
N GLN A 21 -8.51 7.49 8.41
CA GLN A 21 -7.34 8.07 9.05
C GLN A 21 -6.84 9.22 8.17
N VAL A 22 -7.26 10.44 8.52
CA VAL A 22 -6.95 11.65 7.73
C VAL A 22 -5.61 12.21 8.16
N GLY A 23 -4.70 12.41 7.22
CA GLY A 23 -3.38 12.99 7.46
C GLY A 23 -2.32 12.44 6.52
N LEU A 24 -1.08 12.85 6.73
CA LEU A 24 0.04 12.30 6.00
C LEU A 24 0.29 10.85 6.44
N ILE A 25 0.61 9.98 5.50
CA ILE A 25 0.74 8.54 5.77
C ILE A 25 1.80 8.24 6.83
N GLN A 26 2.90 8.97 6.83
CA GLN A 26 3.97 8.82 7.83
C GLN A 26 3.53 9.23 9.26
N GLU A 27 2.45 10.00 9.38
CA GLU A 27 1.91 10.45 10.66
C GLU A 27 0.77 9.56 11.15
N THR A 28 -0.02 9.01 10.24
CA THR A 28 -1.24 8.26 10.57
C THR A 28 -1.01 6.75 10.63
N LEU A 29 -0.25 6.20 9.67
CA LEU A 29 -0.06 4.77 9.54
C LEU A 29 0.61 4.11 10.76
N PRO A 30 1.63 4.70 11.42
CA PRO A 30 2.26 4.11 12.60
C PRO A 30 1.30 3.82 13.75
N PHE A 31 0.26 4.63 13.88
CA PHE A 31 -0.78 4.42 14.90
C PHE A 31 -1.83 3.42 14.46
N TYR A 32 -2.08 3.33 13.16
CA TYR A 32 -3.09 2.43 12.61
C TYR A 32 -2.62 0.97 12.57
N VAL A 33 -1.37 0.70 12.21
CA VAL A 33 -0.86 -0.67 12.05
C VAL A 33 -0.96 -1.51 13.32
N ASN A 34 -0.94 -0.89 14.50
CA ASN A 34 -1.14 -1.57 15.77
C ASN A 34 -2.54 -2.18 15.95
N ARG A 35 -3.49 -1.85 15.08
CA ARG A 35 -4.86 -2.39 15.07
C ARG A 35 -5.01 -3.58 14.13
N ILE A 36 -3.99 -3.89 13.33
CA ILE A 36 -4.00 -5.02 12.42
C ILE A 36 -3.94 -6.31 13.23
N SER A 37 -4.97 -7.14 13.11
CA SER A 37 -5.00 -8.47 13.71
C SER A 37 -4.16 -9.44 12.88
N LYS A 38 -3.37 -10.26 13.54
CA LYS A 38 -2.67 -11.39 12.88
C LYS A 38 -3.54 -12.63 12.69
N GLU A 39 -4.77 -12.59 13.16
CA GLU A 39 -5.74 -13.69 13.01
C GLU A 39 -6.51 -13.62 11.68
N GLU A 40 -6.49 -12.47 11.03
CA GLU A 40 -7.19 -12.20 9.79
C GLU A 40 -6.21 -11.92 8.64
N LYS A 41 -6.58 -12.33 7.44
CA LYS A 41 -5.87 -11.94 6.23
C LYS A 41 -6.24 -10.51 5.85
N ILE A 42 -5.26 -9.76 5.41
CA ILE A 42 -5.47 -8.38 4.99
C ILE A 42 -5.28 -8.21 3.49
N VAL A 43 -6.02 -7.27 2.94
CA VAL A 43 -5.83 -6.78 1.57
C VAL A 43 -5.43 -5.31 1.69
N ILE A 44 -4.28 -4.99 1.14
CA ILE A 44 -3.71 -3.65 1.16
C ILE A 44 -3.77 -3.10 -0.27
N HIS A 45 -4.43 -1.97 -0.47
CA HIS A 45 -4.40 -1.25 -1.73
C HIS A 45 -3.52 0.00 -1.57
N ILE A 46 -2.39 0.02 -2.27
CA ILE A 46 -1.45 1.14 -2.29
C ILE A 46 -1.77 1.97 -3.54
N ASP A 47 -2.25 3.17 -3.32
CA ASP A 47 -2.62 4.18 -4.32
C ASP A 47 -2.16 5.54 -3.81
N VAL A 48 -0.85 5.70 -3.73
CA VAL A 48 -0.20 6.89 -3.14
C VAL A 48 0.80 7.56 -4.09
N ASP A 49 0.92 7.05 -5.30
CA ASP A 49 1.77 7.52 -6.40
C ASP A 49 3.26 7.66 -6.06
N LEU A 50 3.58 8.30 -4.94
CA LEU A 50 4.93 8.76 -4.62
C LEU A 50 5.78 7.68 -3.98
N TYR A 51 7.04 7.58 -4.42
CA TYR A 51 8.04 6.66 -3.89
C TYR A 51 8.13 6.67 -2.36
N ASN A 52 8.25 7.88 -1.75
CA ASN A 52 8.39 7.98 -0.30
C ASN A 52 7.17 7.45 0.46
N ALA A 53 5.97 7.78 0.00
CA ALA A 53 4.73 7.32 0.62
C ALA A 53 4.57 5.80 0.49
N SER A 54 4.88 5.25 -0.70
CA SER A 54 4.84 3.81 -0.96
C SER A 54 5.84 3.05 -0.09
N LEU A 55 7.09 3.53 -0.02
CA LEU A 55 8.14 2.88 0.79
C LEU A 55 7.81 2.92 2.28
N ILE A 56 7.34 4.06 2.79
CA ILE A 56 6.89 4.21 4.17
C ILE A 56 5.75 3.27 4.49
N THR A 57 4.78 3.15 3.58
CA THR A 57 3.65 2.22 3.73
C THR A 57 4.13 0.78 3.87
N LEU A 58 4.95 0.32 2.95
CA LEU A 58 5.52 -1.03 2.96
C LEU A 58 6.37 -1.28 4.22
N PHE A 59 7.17 -0.30 4.62
CA PHE A 59 8.04 -0.41 5.80
C PHE A 59 7.23 -0.61 7.09
N TYR A 60 6.18 0.19 7.32
CA TYR A 60 5.36 0.06 8.52
C TYR A 60 4.47 -1.18 8.52
N LEU A 61 4.06 -1.65 7.34
CA LEU A 61 3.24 -2.86 7.22
C LEU A 61 4.07 -4.15 7.35
N GLN A 62 5.36 -4.12 7.02
CA GLN A 62 6.21 -5.30 6.98
C GLN A 62 6.11 -6.22 8.21
N PRO A 63 6.15 -5.72 9.47
CA PRO A 63 6.06 -6.58 10.66
C PRO A 63 4.69 -7.26 10.84
N TYR A 64 3.70 -6.82 10.12
CA TYR A 64 2.31 -7.29 10.21
C TYR A 64 1.93 -8.21 9.04
N LEU A 65 2.73 -8.21 7.97
CA LEU A 65 2.49 -9.08 6.80
C LEU A 65 2.64 -10.54 7.18
N GLN A 66 1.74 -11.36 6.66
CA GLN A 66 1.74 -12.80 6.84
C GLN A 66 1.39 -13.52 5.53
N GLU A 67 1.75 -14.80 5.45
CA GLU A 67 1.43 -15.64 4.29
C GLU A 67 -0.06 -15.55 3.93
N GLY A 68 -0.36 -15.30 2.66
CA GLY A 68 -1.72 -15.16 2.13
C GLY A 68 -2.27 -13.74 2.17
N ASP A 69 -1.56 -12.76 2.72
CA ASP A 69 -1.92 -11.35 2.58
C ASP A 69 -1.75 -10.87 1.15
N ILE A 70 -2.62 -9.96 0.71
CA ILE A 70 -2.64 -9.44 -0.65
C ILE A 70 -2.21 -7.97 -0.64
N ILE A 71 -1.29 -7.63 -1.53
CA ILE A 71 -0.96 -6.23 -1.81
C ILE A 71 -1.33 -5.92 -3.26
N ILE A 72 -2.07 -4.84 -3.44
CA ILE A 72 -2.47 -4.27 -4.72
C ILE A 72 -1.73 -2.95 -4.88
N PHE A 73 -0.92 -2.83 -5.91
CA PHE A 73 -0.29 -1.57 -6.33
C PHE A 73 -1.07 -0.99 -7.49
N ASP A 74 -1.50 0.27 -7.39
CA ASP A 74 -2.32 0.91 -8.42
C ASP A 74 -1.47 1.39 -9.60
N ASP A 75 -0.37 2.07 -9.34
CA ASP A 75 0.49 2.70 -10.34
C ASP A 75 1.85 2.01 -10.54
N PHE A 76 1.94 0.71 -10.33
CA PHE A 76 3.21 -0.03 -10.33
C PHE A 76 3.99 0.06 -11.66
N PHE A 77 3.29 0.02 -12.78
CA PHE A 77 3.89 0.08 -14.12
C PHE A 77 3.59 1.37 -14.89
N THR A 78 2.88 2.29 -14.28
CA THR A 78 2.42 3.55 -14.92
C THR A 78 3.59 4.49 -15.16
N PHE A 79 4.56 4.51 -14.26
CA PHE A 79 5.72 5.37 -14.30
C PHE A 79 7.01 4.62 -14.67
N THR A 80 8.14 5.29 -14.62
CA THR A 80 9.42 4.67 -14.93
C THR A 80 9.85 3.69 -13.83
N LYS A 81 10.64 2.67 -14.20
CA LYS A 81 11.18 1.66 -13.27
C LYS A 81 12.09 2.21 -12.16
N THR A 82 12.40 3.48 -12.18
CA THR A 82 13.31 4.14 -11.21
C THR A 82 12.59 5.05 -10.23
N THR A 83 11.26 5.08 -10.29
CA THR A 83 10.44 6.02 -9.50
C THR A 83 9.19 5.30 -8.95
N HIS A 84 8.49 5.98 -8.05
CA HIS A 84 7.16 5.62 -7.56
C HIS A 84 7.08 4.23 -6.90
N GLU A 85 5.95 3.56 -7.03
CA GLU A 85 5.63 2.29 -6.35
C GLU A 85 6.58 1.15 -6.74
N PHE A 86 6.96 1.06 -8.02
CA PHE A 86 7.88 0.02 -8.49
C PHE A 86 9.22 0.09 -7.75
N LYS A 87 9.84 1.29 -7.71
CA LYS A 87 11.11 1.46 -7.01
C LYS A 87 10.96 1.21 -5.51
N ALA A 88 9.90 1.71 -4.90
CA ALA A 88 9.64 1.50 -3.47
C ALA A 88 9.54 0.01 -3.14
N PHE A 89 8.88 -0.76 -3.97
CA PHE A 89 8.76 -2.20 -3.78
C PHE A 89 10.10 -2.94 -3.98
N CYS A 90 10.89 -2.56 -4.98
CA CYS A 90 12.23 -3.12 -5.17
C CYS A 90 13.13 -2.87 -3.96
N ASP A 91 13.17 -1.63 -3.47
CA ASP A 91 13.99 -1.27 -2.30
C ASP A 91 13.48 -1.97 -1.02
N PHE A 92 12.16 -2.12 -0.89
CA PHE A 92 11.56 -2.90 0.20
C PHE A 92 12.01 -4.37 0.17
N LEU A 93 12.02 -5.00 -1.00
CA LEU A 93 12.48 -6.38 -1.14
C LEU A 93 13.97 -6.54 -0.83
N GLU A 94 14.81 -5.56 -1.22
CA GLU A 94 16.23 -5.56 -0.88
C GLU A 94 16.45 -5.46 0.64
N LEU A 95 15.61 -4.69 1.35
CA LEU A 95 15.72 -4.51 2.79
C LEU A 95 15.21 -5.73 3.60
N PHE A 96 14.11 -6.33 3.18
CA PHE A 96 13.39 -7.30 4.01
C PHE A 96 13.35 -8.71 3.41
N ASN A 97 13.72 -8.87 2.14
CA ASN A 97 13.67 -10.16 1.44
C ASN A 97 12.31 -10.89 1.62
N THR A 98 11.22 -10.13 1.58
CA THR A 98 9.86 -10.65 1.81
C THR A 98 9.45 -11.54 0.64
N PRO A 99 9.16 -12.84 0.86
CA PRO A 99 8.74 -13.71 -0.21
C PRO A 99 7.33 -13.36 -0.68
N TYR A 100 7.14 -13.36 -1.99
CA TYR A 100 5.85 -13.02 -2.60
C TYR A 100 5.61 -13.80 -3.89
N LYS A 101 4.35 -13.89 -4.29
CA LYS A 101 3.91 -14.48 -5.55
C LYS A 101 3.07 -13.47 -6.32
N PRO A 102 3.44 -13.10 -7.55
CA PRO A 102 2.57 -12.30 -8.41
C PRO A 102 1.30 -13.07 -8.76
N LEU A 103 0.14 -12.47 -8.52
CA LEU A 103 -1.16 -13.05 -8.85
C LEU A 103 -1.71 -12.48 -10.15
N PHE A 104 -1.58 -11.17 -10.34
CA PHE A 104 -2.19 -10.47 -11.45
C PHE A 104 -1.36 -9.24 -11.85
N LYS A 105 -1.33 -8.97 -13.17
CA LYS A 105 -0.71 -7.79 -13.76
C LYS A 105 -1.65 -7.21 -14.82
N CYS A 106 -1.96 -5.93 -14.71
CA CYS A 106 -2.78 -5.22 -15.68
C CYS A 106 -1.95 -4.28 -16.55
N ARG A 107 -2.36 -4.11 -17.82
CA ARG A 107 -1.73 -3.14 -18.74
C ARG A 107 -1.91 -1.68 -18.30
N LEU A 108 -2.89 -1.42 -17.41
CA LEU A 108 -3.18 -0.08 -16.87
C LEU A 108 -2.25 0.32 -15.69
N GLY A 109 -1.30 -0.53 -15.35
CA GLY A 109 -0.29 -0.19 -14.34
C GLY A 109 -0.34 -1.03 -13.06
N HIS A 110 -1.43 -1.73 -12.80
CA HIS A 110 -1.63 -2.46 -11.54
C HIS A 110 -0.78 -3.74 -11.43
N LEU A 111 -0.33 -4.02 -10.23
CA LEU A 111 0.25 -5.30 -9.83
C LEU A 111 -0.46 -5.79 -8.57
N VAL A 112 -0.84 -7.06 -8.55
CA VAL A 112 -1.36 -7.75 -7.37
C VAL A 112 -0.41 -8.87 -6.98
N ILE A 113 -0.02 -8.91 -5.73
CA ILE A 113 0.85 -9.94 -5.16
C ILE A 113 0.22 -10.58 -3.93
N GLU A 114 0.62 -11.82 -3.66
CA GLU A 114 0.34 -12.53 -2.41
C GLU A 114 1.65 -12.73 -1.65
N ILE A 115 1.64 -12.45 -0.36
CA ILE A 115 2.76 -12.73 0.54
C ILE A 115 2.84 -14.24 0.79
N GLN A 116 4.04 -14.78 0.73
CA GLN A 116 4.32 -16.22 0.90
C GLN A 116 4.92 -16.55 2.26
#